data_5a930efceba87ea4877f6de315985abd
#
_entry.id   5a930efceba87ea4877f6de315985abd
#
_cell.length_a   1.000
_cell.length_b   1.000
_cell.length_c   1.000
_cell.angle_alpha   90.00
_cell.angle_beta   90.00
_cell.angle_gamma   90.00
#
_symmetry.space_group_name_H-M   'P 1'
#
loop_
_entity.id
_entity.type
_entity.pdbx_description
1 polymer ?
#
loop_
_entity_poly.entity_id
_entity_poly.type
_entity_poly.pdbx_seq_one_letter_code
_entity_poly.pdbx_strand_id
1 'polypeptide(L)'
;MESGRQGRDVAAASIRLPGGRSSGMIARYFVRAQLGAWQLRDPSGDALILASELVSNAVLHGGGAVAIRLARIGGGLRIEVTDRSPVPPQRRPAGVDGGLGLGLVEGLSARWGVVPGRTGKVVWLEYPLD
;
A
#
# COMPACT_ATOMS: atom_id res chain seq x y z
N MET A 1 -25.08 19.17 -2.28
CA MET A 1 -24.48 18.76 -2.18
C MET A 1 -24.14 18.38 -1.96
N GLU A 2 -23.89 18.14 -2.20
CA GLU A 2 -23.29 17.60 -2.06
C GLU A 2 -22.88 17.19 -1.44
N SER A 3 -22.97 17.12 -1.24
CA SER A 3 -22.44 16.62 -0.62
C SER A 3 -22.13 15.88 -0.21
N GLY A 4 -22.66 16.16 -0.08
CA GLY A 4 -22.07 15.09 0.62
C GLY A 4 -21.24 14.32 0.03
N ARG A 5 -20.91 14.47 -0.28
CA ARG A 5 -19.92 13.77 -0.76
C ARG A 5 -18.79 13.65 0.09
N GLN A 6 -18.99 13.61 1.31
CA GLN A 6 -17.99 13.59 2.28
C GLN A 6 -17.03 12.46 2.11
N GLY A 7 -17.46 11.25 2.16
CA GLY A 7 -16.59 10.12 1.97
C GLY A 7 -16.07 10.03 0.55
N ARG A 8 -16.85 10.54 -0.34
CA ARG A 8 -16.51 10.50 -1.73
C ARG A 8 -15.48 11.52 -2.12
N ASP A 9 -15.33 12.53 -1.29
CA ASP A 9 -14.39 13.60 -1.57
C ASP A 9 -13.02 13.33 -1.00
N VAL A 10 -12.76 12.08 -0.61
CA VAL A 10 -11.44 11.68 -0.17
C VAL A 10 -10.48 11.79 -1.35
N ALA A 11 -9.38 12.48 -1.13
CA ALA A 11 -8.34 12.57 -2.15
C ALA A 11 -7.72 11.18 -2.35
N ALA A 12 -7.57 10.80 -3.59
CA ALA A 12 -7.02 9.51 -3.93
C ALA A 12 -6.23 9.59 -5.23
N ALA A 13 -5.26 8.69 -5.36
CA ALA A 13 -4.44 8.61 -6.58
C ALA A 13 -3.99 7.17 -6.74
N SER A 14 -3.80 6.75 -7.97
CA SER A 14 -3.33 5.41 -8.23
C SER A 14 -2.46 5.38 -9.47
N ILE A 15 -1.57 4.39 -9.53
CA ILE A 15 -0.78 4.12 -10.72
C ILE A 15 -0.73 2.61 -10.95
N ARG A 16 -0.54 2.23 -12.20
CA ARG A 16 -0.24 0.85 -12.54
C ARG A 16 1.24 0.59 -12.32
N LEU A 17 1.56 -0.64 -11.96
CA LEU A 17 2.93 -1.04 -11.71
C LEU A 17 3.36 -2.06 -12.76
N PRO A 18 4.66 -2.11 -13.10
CA PRO A 18 5.15 -3.06 -14.09
C PRO A 18 4.99 -4.53 -13.70
N GLY A 19 4.92 -4.80 -12.40
CA GLY A 19 4.72 -6.16 -11.92
C GLY A 19 5.98 -6.84 -11.41
N GLY A 20 7.15 -6.38 -11.81
CA GLY A 20 8.42 -6.97 -11.44
C GLY A 20 9.17 -6.13 -10.42
N ARG A 21 10.48 -6.34 -10.36
CA ARG A 21 11.35 -5.74 -9.35
C ARG A 21 11.30 -4.23 -9.28
N SER A 22 11.17 -3.57 -10.42
CA SER A 22 11.15 -2.11 -10.44
C SER A 22 9.91 -1.53 -9.79
N SER A 23 8.89 -2.35 -9.54
CA SER A 23 7.64 -1.89 -8.94
C SER A 23 7.86 -1.25 -7.58
N GLY A 24 8.78 -1.76 -6.78
CA GLY A 24 9.07 -1.19 -5.47
C GLY A 24 9.57 0.24 -5.55
N MET A 25 10.53 0.48 -6.43
CA MET A 25 11.09 1.82 -6.59
C MET A 25 10.04 2.78 -7.14
N ILE A 26 9.27 2.34 -8.12
CA ILE A 26 8.23 3.16 -8.71
C ILE A 26 7.17 3.52 -7.67
N ALA A 27 6.79 2.54 -6.84
CA ALA A 27 5.84 2.78 -5.76
C ALA A 27 6.36 3.81 -4.76
N ARG A 28 7.63 3.72 -4.38
CA ARG A 28 8.20 4.69 -3.43
C ARG A 28 8.18 6.10 -4.00
N TYR A 29 8.55 6.26 -5.26
CA TYR A 29 8.48 7.58 -5.90
C TYR A 29 7.06 8.11 -5.91
N PHE A 30 6.11 7.24 -6.26
CA PHE A 30 4.71 7.64 -6.30
C PHE A 30 4.22 8.09 -4.93
N VAL A 31 4.50 7.31 -3.90
CA VAL A 31 4.05 7.65 -2.54
C VAL A 31 4.66 8.97 -2.09
N ARG A 32 5.97 9.13 -2.30
CA ARG A 32 6.65 10.37 -1.89
C ARG A 32 6.07 11.59 -2.60
N ALA A 33 5.86 11.49 -3.90
CA ALA A 33 5.31 12.58 -4.68
C ALA A 33 3.89 12.91 -4.22
N GLN A 34 3.10 11.89 -3.94
CA GLN A 34 1.70 12.10 -3.56
C GLN A 34 1.58 12.69 -2.17
N LEU A 35 2.40 12.23 -1.23
CA LEU A 35 2.43 12.84 0.10
C LEU A 35 2.78 14.31 0.02
N GLY A 36 3.76 14.66 -0.82
CA GLY A 36 4.11 16.06 -1.04
C GLY A 36 2.96 16.86 -1.60
N ALA A 37 2.28 16.31 -2.60
CA ALA A 37 1.15 16.99 -3.24
C ALA A 37 0.00 17.23 -2.26
N TRP A 38 -0.20 16.30 -1.35
CA TRP A 38 -1.27 16.41 -0.34
C TRP A 38 -0.80 17.13 0.93
N GLN A 39 0.46 17.56 0.97
CA GLN A 39 1.05 18.22 2.12
C GLN A 39 0.94 17.37 3.39
N LEU A 40 1.09 16.07 3.24
CA LEU A 40 1.13 15.13 4.35
C LEU A 40 2.58 14.86 4.75
N ARG A 41 2.82 14.80 6.04
CA ARG A 41 4.17 14.60 6.56
C ARG A 41 4.33 13.17 7.03
N ASP A 42 5.48 12.60 6.74
CA ASP A 42 5.84 11.25 7.13
C ASP A 42 7.28 11.28 7.68
N PRO A 43 7.46 11.91 8.84
CA PRO A 43 8.82 12.16 9.33
C PRO A 43 9.63 10.89 9.62
N SER A 44 8.99 9.81 10.00
CA SER A 44 9.69 8.55 10.24
C SER A 44 9.97 7.77 8.98
N GLY A 45 9.28 8.09 7.87
CA GLY A 45 9.39 7.34 6.64
C GLY A 45 8.60 6.03 6.64
N ASP A 46 7.76 5.81 7.64
CA ASP A 46 7.04 4.55 7.78
C ASP A 46 6.06 4.31 6.64
N ALA A 47 5.42 5.36 6.13
CA ALA A 47 4.49 5.19 5.02
C ALA A 47 5.19 4.64 3.78
N LEU A 48 6.40 5.14 3.50
CA LEU A 48 7.20 4.64 2.39
C LEU A 48 7.61 3.19 2.60
N ILE A 49 8.00 2.86 3.82
CA ILE A 49 8.39 1.49 4.17
C ILE A 49 7.21 0.56 4.01
N LEU A 50 6.04 0.96 4.51
CA LEU A 50 4.84 0.13 4.43
C LEU A 50 4.41 -0.09 2.98
N ALA A 51 4.45 0.96 2.16
CA ALA A 51 4.13 0.82 0.74
C ALA A 51 5.10 -0.15 0.06
N SER A 52 6.39 -0.02 0.36
CA SER A 52 7.42 -0.91 -0.16
C SER A 52 7.14 -2.36 0.22
N GLU A 53 6.73 -2.60 1.46
CA GLU A 53 6.48 -3.96 1.93
C GLU A 53 5.28 -4.59 1.23
N LEU A 54 4.21 -3.83 1.06
CA LEU A 54 3.06 -4.36 0.32
C LEU A 54 3.42 -4.68 -1.13
N VAL A 55 4.18 -3.82 -1.77
CA VAL A 55 4.59 -4.05 -3.15
C VAL A 55 5.57 -5.21 -3.25
N SER A 56 6.52 -5.30 -2.33
CA SER A 56 7.47 -6.43 -2.31
C SER A 56 6.75 -7.75 -2.14
N ASN A 57 5.77 -7.81 -1.24
CA ASN A 57 4.99 -9.01 -1.05
C ASN A 57 4.24 -9.39 -2.33
N ALA A 58 3.68 -8.41 -3.02
CA ALA A 58 2.98 -8.66 -4.27
C ALA A 58 3.94 -9.18 -5.35
N VAL A 59 5.14 -8.62 -5.43
CA VAL A 59 6.12 -9.04 -6.43
C VAL A 59 6.65 -10.43 -6.12
N LEU A 60 6.98 -10.69 -4.87
CA LEU A 60 7.64 -11.95 -4.49
C LEU A 60 6.66 -13.11 -4.32
N HIS A 61 5.46 -12.82 -3.84
CA HIS A 61 4.54 -13.88 -3.41
C HIS A 61 3.15 -13.77 -4.02
N GLY A 62 2.84 -12.64 -4.65
CA GLY A 62 1.50 -12.36 -5.18
C GLY A 62 1.38 -12.48 -6.69
N GLY A 63 2.33 -13.11 -7.35
CA GLY A 63 2.27 -13.24 -8.80
C GLY A 63 2.58 -11.95 -9.55
N GLY A 64 3.00 -10.93 -8.86
CA GLY A 64 3.33 -9.62 -9.44
C GLY A 64 2.37 -8.55 -8.99
N ALA A 65 2.92 -7.36 -8.73
CA ALA A 65 2.11 -6.20 -8.37
C ALA A 65 1.47 -5.63 -9.63
N VAL A 66 0.22 -5.20 -9.52
CA VAL A 66 -0.53 -4.65 -10.65
C VAL A 66 -0.72 -3.16 -10.52
N ALA A 67 -1.07 -2.69 -9.32
CA ALA A 67 -1.38 -1.28 -9.10
C ALA A 67 -1.21 -0.94 -7.63
N ILE A 68 -0.93 0.32 -7.37
CA ILE A 68 -0.95 0.86 -6.02
C ILE A 68 -1.90 2.07 -6.01
N ARG A 69 -2.71 2.15 -4.98
CA ARG A 69 -3.64 3.25 -4.78
C ARG A 69 -3.43 3.83 -3.40
N LEU A 70 -3.39 5.14 -3.34
CA LEU A 70 -3.32 5.88 -2.09
C LEU A 70 -4.60 6.65 -1.91
N ALA A 71 -5.09 6.72 -0.68
CA ALA A 71 -6.22 7.55 -0.35
C ALA A 71 -5.94 8.27 0.96
N ARG A 72 -6.24 9.55 0.98
CA ARG A 72 -6.14 10.35 2.19
C ARG A 72 -7.41 10.14 2.99
N ILE A 73 -7.27 9.64 4.22
CA ILE A 73 -8.42 9.35 5.07
C ILE A 73 -8.22 10.06 6.41
N GLY A 74 -9.09 11.03 6.70
CA GLY A 74 -8.95 11.80 7.92
C GLY A 74 -7.54 12.32 8.07
N GLY A 75 -6.88 12.01 9.19
CA GLY A 75 -5.50 12.40 9.43
C GLY A 75 -4.49 11.37 8.97
N GLY A 76 -4.87 10.44 8.12
CA GLY A 76 -3.97 9.37 7.74
C GLY A 76 -3.98 9.03 6.27
N LEU A 77 -3.40 7.89 5.99
CA LEU A 77 -3.21 7.41 4.63
C LEU A 77 -3.66 5.96 4.55
N ARG A 78 -4.39 5.63 3.49
CA ARG A 78 -4.71 4.24 3.16
C ARG A 78 -3.90 3.87 1.93
N ILE A 79 -3.23 2.73 2.00
CA ILE A 79 -2.43 2.20 0.91
C ILE A 79 -3.04 0.88 0.48
N GLU A 80 -3.28 0.72 -0.81
CA GLU A 80 -3.83 -0.51 -1.38
C GLU A 80 -2.93 -0.97 -2.51
N VAL A 81 -2.58 -2.25 -2.49
CA VAL A 81 -1.79 -2.85 -3.56
C VAL A 81 -2.57 -4.03 -4.12
N THR A 82 -2.80 -4.00 -5.43
CA THR A 82 -3.46 -5.09 -6.14
C THR A 82 -2.41 -6.01 -6.72
N ASP A 83 -2.59 -7.31 -6.55
CA ASP A 83 -1.68 -8.29 -7.14
C ASP A 83 -2.46 -9.35 -7.93
N ARG A 84 -1.74 -10.33 -8.48
CA ARG A 84 -2.29 -11.31 -9.39
C ARG A 84 -2.60 -12.65 -8.74
N SER A 85 -2.42 -12.79 -7.43
CA SER A 85 -2.65 -14.05 -6.75
C SER A 85 -3.84 -13.94 -5.80
N PRO A 86 -4.80 -14.87 -5.87
CA PRO A 86 -5.89 -14.88 -4.90
C PRO A 86 -5.47 -15.45 -3.54
N VAL A 87 -4.26 -15.97 -3.44
CA VAL A 87 -3.76 -16.56 -2.19
C VAL A 87 -3.41 -15.43 -1.22
N PRO A 88 -3.95 -15.45 0.01
CA PRO A 88 -3.64 -14.39 0.96
C PRO A 88 -2.16 -14.31 1.29
N PRO A 89 -1.66 -13.13 1.65
CA PRO A 89 -0.26 -13.00 2.04
C PRO A 89 -0.02 -13.79 3.32
N GLN A 90 1.19 -14.32 3.45
CA GLN A 90 1.54 -15.13 4.60
C GLN A 90 2.61 -14.43 5.41
N ARG A 91 2.54 -14.64 6.73
CA ARG A 91 3.57 -14.13 7.61
C ARG A 91 4.86 -14.90 7.40
N ARG A 92 5.97 -14.17 7.33
CA ARG A 92 7.29 -14.76 7.16
C ARG A 92 8.25 -14.08 8.11
N PRO A 93 9.30 -14.79 8.52
CA PRO A 93 10.33 -14.16 9.32
C PRO A 93 10.98 -13.02 8.55
N ALA A 94 11.40 -12.00 9.28
CA ALA A 94 12.08 -10.85 8.68
C ALA A 94 13.34 -11.31 7.95
N GLY A 95 13.56 -10.76 6.78
CA GLY A 95 14.74 -11.08 5.97
C GLY A 95 14.59 -12.28 5.07
N VAL A 96 13.56 -13.10 5.27
CA VAL A 96 13.32 -14.23 4.37
C VAL A 96 12.78 -13.68 3.06
N ASP A 97 13.30 -14.19 1.95
CA ASP A 97 12.92 -13.74 0.61
C ASP A 97 13.17 -12.25 0.37
N GLY A 98 14.08 -11.67 1.15
CA GLY A 98 14.46 -10.28 0.95
C GLY A 98 13.50 -9.26 1.48
N GLY A 99 12.43 -9.67 2.15
CA GLY A 99 11.44 -8.76 2.70
C GLY A 99 11.44 -8.76 4.21
N LEU A 100 10.72 -7.82 4.79
CA LEU A 100 10.52 -7.76 6.24
C LEU A 100 9.28 -8.50 6.67
N GLY A 101 8.46 -8.88 5.69
CA GLY A 101 7.29 -9.67 5.93
C GLY A 101 6.12 -8.89 6.50
N LEU A 102 5.06 -9.62 6.76
CA LEU A 102 3.80 -9.05 7.20
C LEU A 102 3.87 -8.49 8.61
N GLY A 103 4.85 -8.94 9.40
CA GLY A 103 5.02 -8.44 10.76
C GLY A 103 5.23 -6.94 10.83
N LEU A 104 5.93 -6.36 9.85
CA LEU A 104 6.14 -4.92 9.82
C LEU A 104 4.82 -4.20 9.56
N VAL A 105 4.02 -4.72 8.63
CA VAL A 105 2.71 -4.16 8.35
C VAL A 105 1.83 -4.20 9.60
N GLU A 106 1.81 -5.34 10.27
CA GLU A 106 1.02 -5.49 11.50
C GLU A 106 1.49 -4.56 12.61
N GLY A 107 2.81 -4.36 12.71
CA GLY A 107 3.36 -3.57 13.80
C GLY A 107 3.22 -2.07 13.61
N LEU A 108 3.24 -1.58 12.37
CA LEU A 108 3.25 -0.16 12.10
C LEU A 108 1.91 0.39 11.65
N SER A 109 1.07 -0.41 10.99
CA SER A 109 -0.21 0.09 10.51
C SER A 109 -1.24 0.11 11.64
N ALA A 110 -2.21 1.01 11.51
CA ALA A 110 -3.33 1.04 12.45
C ALA A 110 -4.29 -0.10 12.17
N ARG A 111 -4.51 -0.39 10.90
CA ARG A 111 -5.34 -1.50 10.45
C ARG A 111 -4.81 -1.99 9.13
N TRP A 112 -5.06 -3.24 8.81
CA TRP A 112 -4.72 -3.80 7.51
C TRP A 112 -5.65 -4.97 7.21
N GLY A 113 -5.72 -5.35 5.95
CA GLY A 113 -6.56 -6.47 5.56
C GLY A 113 -6.36 -6.87 4.12
N VAL A 114 -7.15 -7.83 3.70
CA VAL A 114 -7.09 -8.38 2.36
C VAL A 114 -8.51 -8.46 1.80
N VAL A 115 -8.67 -7.97 0.57
CA VAL A 115 -9.93 -8.12 -0.16
C VAL A 115 -9.66 -9.11 -1.29
N PRO A 116 -10.17 -10.33 -1.20
CA PRO A 116 -9.93 -11.31 -2.25
C PRO A 116 -10.75 -10.98 -3.49
N GLY A 117 -10.18 -11.33 -4.65
CA GLY A 117 -10.86 -11.20 -5.93
C GLY A 117 -10.85 -12.53 -6.65
N ARG A 118 -11.31 -12.54 -7.89
CA ARG A 118 -11.34 -13.75 -8.68
C ARG A 118 -9.96 -14.24 -9.06
N THR A 119 -9.14 -13.33 -9.56
CA THR A 119 -7.84 -13.67 -10.11
C THR A 119 -6.70 -13.03 -9.36
N GLY A 120 -7.01 -12.30 -8.31
CA GLY A 120 -6.01 -11.60 -7.52
C GLY A 120 -6.63 -11.13 -6.24
N LYS A 121 -5.96 -10.17 -5.60
CA LYS A 121 -6.46 -9.60 -4.36
C LYS A 121 -5.96 -8.18 -4.19
N VAL A 122 -6.56 -7.48 -3.25
CA VAL A 122 -6.06 -6.18 -2.79
C VAL A 122 -5.63 -6.34 -1.35
N VAL A 123 -4.38 -6.03 -1.08
CA VAL A 123 -3.87 -5.95 0.29
C VAL A 123 -3.81 -4.47 0.64
N TRP A 124 -4.40 -4.10 1.77
CA TRP A 124 -4.51 -2.70 2.14
C TRP A 124 -4.07 -2.49 3.58
N LEU A 125 -3.67 -1.27 3.87
CA LEU A 125 -3.39 -0.85 5.24
C LEU A 125 -3.77 0.62 5.42
N GLU A 126 -3.93 1.01 6.67
CA GLU A 126 -4.15 2.39 7.05
C GLU A 126 -3.11 2.80 8.07
N TYR A 127 -2.54 3.96 7.86
CA TYR A 127 -1.44 4.47 8.67
C TYR A 127 -1.73 5.91 9.05
N PRO A 128 -1.73 6.25 10.35
CA PRO A 128 -1.97 7.62 10.78
C PRO A 128 -0.77 8.50 10.44
N LEU A 129 -1.05 9.70 9.95
CA LEU A 129 -0.03 10.71 9.67
C LEU A 129 -0.37 11.97 10.44
N ASP A 130 0.63 12.78 10.68
CA ASP A 130 0.40 14.04 11.39
C ASP A 130 -0.12 15.13 10.48
#